data_a12425674189eb50127c6ee33d34bb34
#
_entry.id   a12425674189eb50127c6ee33d34bb34
#
_cell.length_a   1.000
_cell.length_b   1.000
_cell.length_c   1.000
_cell.angle_alpha   90.00
_cell.angle_beta   90.00
_cell.angle_gamma   90.00
#
_symmetry.space_group_name_H-M   'P 1'
#
loop_
_entity.id
_entity.type
_entity.pdbx_description
1 polymer ?
#
loop_
_entity_poly.entity_id
_entity_poly.type
_entity_poly.pdbx_seq_one_letter_code
_entity_poly.pdbx_strand_id
1 'polypeptide(L)'
;MMRRIKIMFCVLTAACLALFAAACGTSGGGSTSGNGQTSESDSAPESVAKEELEIVSPKGEVFPYAEKVIEYLDAGEDANLTDYYYLTDNAFAPIVIEWKNLPADAKSVRVEYSTNEDMTDGESVTLSKDSTKLEVYNLLKATKYYVRVTVETDSGEKKTTSSEFETTDLGPRMMNIGGIYNVRDMGGYLTASGERTVQGRFFRGGALSDSTDPAYHFVALNEDGKKYTSETLGIKTDFDLRSVNENLGLTESPIPGAKLEYYSVGGYLSAFTDKAGYKRVFSALADESRYPVYMHCTGGADRTGTVAFLVNALLGVDETALIQDYELTSFSIYRIRDSKGTTYDFKKFYDKLNDYMGSTLSKKVENYMLSIGVTQTEINNIKAIMLGKPTELTITANGSFVASKDENFEISLSRAATVDSVTINGQAVKFTADGNVVKIAKADMPADMKNGETSGNLTIGGKVYEFTFVYDGAKRVSGLDEDKTLDSANKRADGSKIIGYDGTVAEVVVKSITDDGNGGTYFFIGSYGVYYRGSCFRVSEIKNGNYAESSPRTLIGNGISSSVFNAGVRFGMSVTIKDEKTVTITLFVNGENIGSVDVSRRTDEIASENAVFGVEITTHVTEAEVGV
;
A
#
# COMPACT_ATOMS: atom_id res chain seq x y z
N MET A 1 4.12 23.15 31.82
CA MET A 1 4.56 24.56 31.81
C MET A 1 5.59 24.70 30.67
N MET A 2 5.10 24.64 29.44
CA MET A 2 5.94 24.75 28.22
C MET A 2 6.01 26.21 27.78
N ARG A 3 7.23 26.66 27.52
CA ARG A 3 7.51 28.02 27.05
C ARG A 3 7.00 28.14 25.59
N ARG A 4 5.97 28.95 25.39
CA ARG A 4 5.57 29.40 24.05
C ARG A 4 6.65 30.33 23.50
N ILE A 5 7.41 29.86 22.52
CA ILE A 5 8.28 30.71 21.71
C ILE A 5 7.39 31.30 20.62
N LYS A 6 7.06 32.57 20.73
CA LYS A 6 6.45 33.31 19.64
C LYS A 6 7.49 33.55 18.56
N ILE A 7 7.40 32.82 17.46
CA ILE A 7 8.17 33.10 16.26
C ILE A 7 7.55 34.33 15.61
N MET A 8 8.27 35.44 15.68
CA MET A 8 7.88 36.70 15.05
C MET A 8 8.36 36.63 13.59
N PHE A 9 7.44 36.39 12.67
CA PHE A 9 7.73 36.45 11.24
C PHE A 9 8.09 37.90 10.87
N CYS A 10 9.35 38.14 10.50
CA CYS A 10 9.76 39.33 9.81
C CYS A 10 9.54 39.14 8.29
N VAL A 11 8.39 39.55 7.80
CA VAL A 11 8.16 39.65 6.36
C VAL A 11 8.88 40.88 5.86
N LEU A 12 10.03 40.71 5.22
CA LEU A 12 10.69 41.77 4.44
C LEU A 12 10.05 41.77 3.04
N THR A 13 9.02 42.60 2.86
CA THR A 13 8.55 42.98 1.52
C THR A 13 9.53 43.95 0.90
N ALA A 14 10.37 43.50 -0.01
CA ALA A 14 11.15 44.37 -0.87
C ALA A 14 10.26 44.99 -1.94
N ALA A 15 9.75 46.20 -1.68
CA ALA A 15 9.09 47.01 -2.69
C ALA A 15 10.17 47.69 -3.55
N CYS A 16 10.29 47.27 -4.81
CA CYS A 16 11.05 48.01 -5.82
C CYS A 16 10.26 49.27 -6.22
N LEU A 17 10.66 50.44 -5.70
CA LEU A 17 10.22 51.73 -6.23
C LEU A 17 11.22 52.18 -7.29
N ALA A 18 10.82 52.16 -8.56
CA ALA A 18 11.52 52.85 -9.63
C ALA A 18 11.18 54.33 -9.60
N LEU A 19 12.15 55.18 -9.26
CA LEU A 19 12.03 56.64 -9.39
C LEU A 19 12.55 57.09 -10.74
N PHE A 20 11.64 57.55 -11.61
CA PHE A 20 11.98 58.38 -12.76
C PHE A 20 12.20 59.84 -12.28
N ALA A 21 13.41 60.40 -12.49
CA ALA A 21 13.65 61.81 -12.34
C ALA A 21 13.64 62.47 -13.72
N ALA A 22 12.67 63.35 -13.94
CA ALA A 22 12.65 64.26 -15.07
C ALA A 22 13.19 65.63 -14.60
N ALA A 23 14.15 66.14 -15.35
CA ALA A 23 14.74 67.45 -15.15
C ALA A 23 13.82 68.54 -15.71
N CYS A 24 13.75 69.71 -15.03
CA CYS A 24 13.64 71.03 -15.67
C CYS A 24 14.08 72.11 -14.71
N GLY A 25 14.96 73.00 -15.23
CA GLY A 25 15.68 74.01 -14.56
C GLY A 25 14.95 75.31 -14.27
N THR A 26 15.57 76.20 -13.57
CA THR A 26 15.93 77.59 -14.05
C THR A 26 16.61 78.37 -12.93
N SER A 27 17.72 78.93 -13.29
CA SER A 27 18.34 80.28 -13.13
C SER A 27 18.27 81.06 -11.82
N GLY A 28 19.41 81.58 -11.47
CA GLY A 28 19.60 82.90 -10.80
C GLY A 28 20.67 82.84 -9.73
N GLY A 29 21.82 83.21 -10.01
CA GLY A 29 22.59 84.44 -9.96
C GLY A 29 23.19 84.79 -8.63
N GLY A 30 24.56 85.01 -8.58
CA GLY A 30 25.20 85.70 -7.49
C GLY A 30 26.66 85.35 -7.30
N SER A 31 27.57 86.17 -7.83
CA SER A 31 29.01 86.17 -7.69
C SER A 31 29.49 86.37 -6.28
N THR A 32 30.60 85.73 -5.90
CA THR A 32 31.80 86.47 -5.46
C THR A 32 33.02 85.56 -5.37
N SER A 33 34.15 86.09 -5.81
CA SER A 33 35.50 85.58 -5.93
C SER A 33 36.19 85.25 -4.61
N GLY A 34 37.08 84.27 -4.64
CA GLY A 34 38.08 84.02 -3.61
C GLY A 34 39.06 82.92 -4.03
N ASN A 35 40.23 83.37 -4.38
CA ASN A 35 41.45 82.68 -4.79
C ASN A 35 41.92 81.67 -3.73
N GLY A 36 42.52 80.55 -4.12
CA GLY A 36 43.40 79.77 -3.22
C GLY A 36 43.68 78.35 -3.61
N GLN A 37 44.71 78.16 -4.39
CA GLN A 37 45.73 77.12 -4.39
C GLN A 37 45.32 75.64 -4.38
N THR A 38 45.73 74.98 -5.45
CA THR A 38 45.95 73.60 -5.74
C THR A 38 46.66 72.80 -4.64
N SER A 39 46.12 71.68 -4.25
CA SER A 39 46.87 70.48 -3.88
C SER A 39 46.13 69.25 -4.49
N GLU A 40 46.76 68.72 -5.52
CA GLU A 40 46.41 67.36 -6.02
C GLU A 40 46.69 66.38 -4.88
N SER A 41 45.62 65.76 -4.37
CA SER A 41 45.71 64.52 -3.63
C SER A 41 45.24 63.41 -4.56
N ASP A 42 46.20 62.64 -5.02
CA ASP A 42 45.99 61.35 -5.67
C ASP A 42 45.16 60.46 -4.72
N SER A 43 43.88 60.46 -4.87
CA SER A 43 43.00 59.41 -4.28
C SER A 43 43.10 58.21 -5.19
N ALA A 44 43.85 57.20 -4.75
CA ALA A 44 43.81 55.89 -5.30
C ALA A 44 42.32 55.42 -5.39
N PRO A 45 41.88 54.72 -6.46
CA PRO A 45 40.52 54.20 -6.54
C PRO A 45 40.33 53.27 -5.36
N GLU A 46 39.30 53.54 -4.54
CA GLU A 46 38.81 52.59 -3.55
C GLU A 46 38.60 51.27 -4.28
N SER A 47 39.39 50.27 -3.89
CA SER A 47 39.18 48.91 -4.36
C SER A 47 37.80 48.48 -3.86
N VAL A 48 36.80 48.48 -4.72
CA VAL A 48 35.52 47.84 -4.45
C VAL A 48 35.88 46.40 -4.10
N ALA A 49 35.77 46.05 -2.84
CA ALA A 49 36.00 44.69 -2.38
C ALA A 49 35.05 43.78 -3.21
N LYS A 50 35.62 42.87 -4.00
CA LYS A 50 34.82 41.88 -4.74
C LYS A 50 34.03 41.12 -3.70
N GLU A 51 32.70 41.21 -3.77
CA GLU A 51 31.83 40.44 -2.91
C GLU A 51 32.12 38.94 -3.11
N GLU A 52 32.30 38.23 -2.00
CA GLU A 52 32.63 36.80 -2.03
C GLU A 52 31.38 35.96 -2.33
N LEU A 53 31.56 34.78 -2.93
CA LEU A 53 30.50 33.78 -3.14
C LEU A 53 29.82 33.47 -1.81
N GLU A 54 28.48 33.62 -1.74
CA GLU A 54 27.72 33.47 -0.50
C GLU A 54 26.43 32.67 -0.75
N ILE A 55 26.14 31.68 0.13
CA ILE A 55 24.82 31.04 0.21
C ILE A 55 23.91 31.97 1.01
N VAL A 56 22.81 32.43 0.39
CA VAL A 56 21.84 33.33 1.01
C VAL A 56 20.66 32.59 1.63
N SER A 57 20.30 31.40 1.09
CA SER A 57 19.21 30.54 1.54
C SER A 57 19.57 29.07 1.28
N PRO A 58 19.12 28.11 2.08
CA PRO A 58 18.37 28.29 3.33
C PRO A 58 19.26 28.58 4.54
N LYS A 59 18.67 29.11 5.62
CA LYS A 59 19.29 29.34 6.92
C LYS A 59 18.30 29.06 8.05
N GLY A 60 18.78 28.45 9.14
CA GLY A 60 17.94 28.11 10.29
C GLY A 60 16.94 26.97 10.00
N GLU A 61 15.77 27.02 10.60
CA GLU A 61 14.70 26.03 10.37
C GLU A 61 13.97 26.31 9.07
N VAL A 62 13.72 25.25 8.27
CA VAL A 62 13.02 25.30 6.99
C VAL A 62 11.83 24.37 6.94
N PHE A 63 10.83 24.74 6.15
CA PHE A 63 9.53 24.08 6.06
C PHE A 63 9.28 23.61 4.63
N PRO A 64 9.42 22.32 4.30
CA PRO A 64 9.23 21.80 2.95
C PRO A 64 7.74 21.64 2.59
N TYR A 65 6.91 22.62 2.90
CA TYR A 65 5.47 22.64 2.69
C TYR A 65 4.99 23.91 1.99
N ALA A 66 3.83 23.82 1.34
CA ALA A 66 3.12 24.99 0.87
C ALA A 66 2.71 25.89 2.06
N GLU A 67 2.64 27.20 1.85
CA GLU A 67 2.40 28.19 2.91
C GLU A 67 1.17 27.88 3.77
N LYS A 68 0.03 27.54 3.15
CA LYS A 68 -1.20 27.19 3.85
C LYS A 68 -1.10 25.91 4.67
N VAL A 69 -0.24 25.00 4.29
CA VAL A 69 0.06 23.79 5.08
C VAL A 69 0.88 24.16 6.30
N ILE A 70 1.84 25.06 6.18
CA ILE A 70 2.63 25.56 7.34
C ILE A 70 1.69 26.22 8.34
N GLU A 71 0.83 27.16 7.90
CA GLU A 71 -0.15 27.83 8.73
C GLU A 71 -1.06 26.84 9.47
N TYR A 72 -1.56 25.82 8.78
CA TYR A 72 -2.39 24.77 9.36
C TYR A 72 -1.65 23.94 10.42
N LEU A 73 -0.43 23.49 10.11
CA LEU A 73 0.36 22.67 11.02
C LEU A 73 0.77 23.43 12.29
N ASP A 74 1.10 24.73 12.16
CA ASP A 74 1.48 25.60 13.28
C ASP A 74 0.29 25.91 14.21
N ALA A 75 -0.93 25.95 13.68
CA ALA A 75 -2.14 26.15 14.48
C ALA A 75 -2.44 24.97 15.42
N GLY A 76 -1.90 23.78 15.15
CA GLY A 76 -1.97 22.62 16.04
C GLY A 76 -3.39 22.13 16.31
N GLU A 77 -3.70 21.79 17.57
CA GLU A 77 -5.01 21.25 17.99
C GLU A 77 -6.18 22.22 17.78
N ASP A 78 -5.92 23.51 17.79
CA ASP A 78 -6.92 24.57 17.62
C ASP A 78 -7.27 24.79 16.13
N ALA A 79 -6.55 24.14 15.19
CA ALA A 79 -6.79 24.30 13.77
C ALA A 79 -8.21 23.85 13.38
N ASN A 80 -8.90 24.73 12.66
CA ASN A 80 -10.08 24.37 11.91
C ASN A 80 -9.66 24.22 10.44
N LEU A 81 -9.63 22.99 9.94
CA LEU A 81 -9.16 22.67 8.60
C LEU A 81 -9.76 23.58 7.51
N THR A 82 -11.05 23.95 7.64
CA THR A 82 -11.75 24.76 6.65
C THR A 82 -11.21 26.17 6.49
N ASP A 83 -10.45 26.69 7.47
CA ASP A 83 -9.87 28.02 7.42
C ASP A 83 -8.57 28.05 6.59
N TYR A 84 -7.93 26.91 6.40
CA TYR A 84 -6.64 26.75 5.70
C TYR A 84 -6.78 26.01 4.36
N TYR A 85 -7.80 25.14 4.27
CA TYR A 85 -8.00 24.28 3.12
C TYR A 85 -8.24 25.09 1.85
N TYR A 86 -7.45 24.81 0.83
CA TYR A 86 -7.75 25.11 -0.56
C TYR A 86 -7.20 23.98 -1.44
N LEU A 87 -7.82 23.77 -2.59
CA LEU A 87 -7.31 22.78 -3.54
C LEU A 87 -5.94 23.21 -4.04
N THR A 88 -4.93 22.40 -3.73
CA THR A 88 -3.58 22.51 -4.26
C THR A 88 -3.16 21.17 -4.82
N ASP A 89 -2.30 21.19 -5.81
CA ASP A 89 -1.80 19.96 -6.41
C ASP A 89 -0.90 19.20 -5.44
N ASN A 90 -0.19 19.91 -4.57
CA ASN A 90 0.77 19.32 -3.65
C ASN A 90 0.82 20.08 -2.31
N ALA A 91 0.86 19.33 -1.22
CA ALA A 91 1.08 19.87 0.12
C ALA A 91 2.56 20.23 0.39
N PHE A 92 3.49 19.73 -0.42
CA PHE A 92 4.92 19.97 -0.28
C PHE A 92 5.38 21.18 -1.11
N ALA A 93 6.51 21.76 -0.70
CA ALA A 93 7.25 22.74 -1.48
C ALA A 93 8.76 22.38 -1.48
N PRO A 94 9.54 22.78 -2.49
CA PRO A 94 10.99 22.61 -2.46
C PRO A 94 11.63 23.50 -1.40
N ILE A 95 12.73 23.03 -0.86
CA ILE A 95 13.71 23.91 -0.19
C ILE A 95 14.62 24.48 -1.25
N VAL A 96 14.72 25.81 -1.31
CA VAL A 96 15.51 26.50 -2.33
C VAL A 96 16.87 26.88 -1.77
N ILE A 97 17.92 26.27 -2.31
CA ILE A 97 19.29 26.65 -2.03
C ILE A 97 19.63 27.77 -3.00
N GLU A 98 19.89 28.98 -2.48
CA GLU A 98 20.23 30.17 -3.28
C GLU A 98 21.61 30.70 -2.91
N TRP A 99 22.34 31.18 -3.90
CA TRP A 99 23.64 31.80 -3.73
C TRP A 99 23.78 33.03 -4.63
N LYS A 100 24.70 33.90 -4.27
CA LYS A 100 25.01 35.13 -5.01
C LYS A 100 26.51 35.30 -5.20
N ASN A 101 26.90 36.37 -5.94
CA ASN A 101 28.26 36.80 -6.18
C ASN A 101 29.11 35.76 -6.92
N LEU A 102 28.51 35.17 -7.97
CA LEU A 102 29.21 34.28 -8.89
C LEU A 102 30.41 35.00 -9.52
N PRO A 103 31.60 34.37 -9.62
CA PRO A 103 32.70 34.90 -10.41
C PRO A 103 32.29 35.17 -11.85
N ALA A 104 32.76 36.27 -12.43
CA ALA A 104 32.46 36.64 -13.81
C ALA A 104 32.98 35.61 -14.83
N ASP A 105 34.02 34.86 -14.47
CA ASP A 105 34.64 33.78 -15.21
C ASP A 105 34.19 32.38 -14.74
N ALA A 106 32.99 32.28 -14.15
CA ALA A 106 32.41 31.00 -13.76
C ALA A 106 32.22 30.10 -14.97
N LYS A 107 32.60 28.83 -14.85
CA LYS A 107 32.44 27.77 -15.84
C LYS A 107 31.29 26.80 -15.49
N SER A 108 31.20 26.42 -14.22
CA SER A 108 30.13 25.56 -13.69
C SER A 108 29.93 25.83 -12.21
N VAL A 109 28.74 25.48 -11.71
CA VAL A 109 28.37 25.52 -10.31
C VAL A 109 28.01 24.11 -9.86
N ARG A 110 28.72 23.63 -8.82
CA ARG A 110 28.41 22.37 -8.16
C ARG A 110 27.77 22.63 -6.79
N VAL A 111 26.63 22.08 -6.55
CA VAL A 111 25.91 22.12 -5.28
C VAL A 111 25.91 20.75 -4.66
N GLU A 112 26.33 20.66 -3.41
CA GLU A 112 26.33 19.44 -2.60
C GLU A 112 25.51 19.70 -1.34
N TYR A 113 24.71 18.72 -0.93
CA TYR A 113 24.01 18.77 0.35
C TYR A 113 23.98 17.38 0.99
N SER A 114 24.19 17.33 2.30
CA SER A 114 24.32 16.09 3.06
C SER A 114 23.87 16.29 4.51
N THR A 115 23.54 15.21 5.19
CA THR A 115 23.38 15.17 6.64
C THR A 115 24.73 15.10 7.37
N ASN A 116 25.82 14.84 6.64
CA ASN A 116 27.19 14.81 7.14
C ASN A 116 27.94 16.07 6.71
N GLU A 117 28.64 16.71 7.65
CA GLU A 117 29.38 17.96 7.42
C GLU A 117 30.50 17.81 6.37
N ASP A 118 31.09 16.62 6.28
CA ASP A 118 32.12 16.28 5.30
C ASP A 118 31.59 15.95 3.91
N MET A 119 30.24 15.99 3.72
CA MET A 119 29.52 15.64 2.50
C MET A 119 29.60 14.16 2.10
N THR A 120 30.00 13.27 3.01
CA THR A 120 29.87 11.82 2.77
C THR A 120 28.40 11.46 2.63
N ASP A 121 28.10 10.56 1.70
CA ASP A 121 26.73 10.11 1.35
C ASP A 121 25.77 11.24 0.95
N GLY A 122 26.31 12.42 0.57
CA GLY A 122 25.54 13.57 0.13
C GLY A 122 25.15 13.51 -1.35
N GLU A 123 24.09 14.24 -1.67
CA GLU A 123 23.69 14.48 -3.05
C GLU A 123 24.56 15.56 -3.68
N SER A 124 24.79 15.44 -4.99
CA SER A 124 25.61 16.41 -5.75
C SER A 124 24.98 16.69 -7.11
N VAL A 125 24.77 17.98 -7.40
CA VAL A 125 24.22 18.46 -8.66
C VAL A 125 25.19 19.46 -9.29
N THR A 126 25.53 19.25 -10.58
CA THR A 126 26.30 20.22 -11.37
C THR A 126 25.35 21.01 -12.27
N LEU A 127 25.41 22.33 -12.14
CA LEU A 127 24.54 23.28 -12.82
C LEU A 127 25.32 24.14 -13.82
N SER A 128 24.59 24.85 -14.65
CA SER A 128 25.19 25.86 -15.55
C SER A 128 25.84 26.97 -14.75
N LYS A 129 26.84 27.65 -15.38
CA LYS A 129 27.63 28.74 -14.78
C LYS A 129 26.80 29.93 -14.27
N ASP A 130 25.62 30.13 -14.85
CA ASP A 130 24.73 31.25 -14.55
C ASP A 130 23.65 30.88 -13.50
N SER A 131 23.65 29.63 -13.01
CA SER A 131 22.70 29.19 -12.02
C SER A 131 22.95 29.82 -10.67
N THR A 132 21.90 30.35 -10.05
CA THR A 132 21.95 30.99 -8.72
C THR A 132 21.07 30.29 -7.69
N LYS A 133 20.39 29.22 -8.07
CA LYS A 133 19.53 28.43 -7.17
C LYS A 133 19.42 26.97 -7.58
N LEU A 134 19.08 26.14 -6.61
CA LEU A 134 18.72 24.73 -6.75
C LEU A 134 17.49 24.44 -5.88
N GLU A 135 16.47 23.82 -6.46
CA GLU A 135 15.30 23.32 -5.72
C GLU A 135 15.54 21.88 -5.27
N VAL A 136 15.38 21.62 -3.97
CA VAL A 136 15.62 20.33 -3.35
C VAL A 136 14.33 19.82 -2.72
N TYR A 137 13.97 18.57 -3.01
CA TYR A 137 12.78 17.90 -2.52
C TYR A 137 13.14 16.72 -1.62
N ASN A 138 12.15 16.20 -0.91
CA ASN A 138 12.21 14.91 -0.21
C ASN A 138 13.29 14.82 0.89
N LEU A 139 13.69 15.94 1.46
CA LEU A 139 14.61 15.97 2.59
C LEU A 139 14.02 15.24 3.81
N LEU A 140 14.87 14.64 4.63
CA LEU A 140 14.46 14.03 5.89
C LEU A 140 13.90 15.10 6.83
N LYS A 141 12.88 14.75 7.60
CA LYS A 141 12.25 15.61 8.62
C LYS A 141 13.11 15.69 9.87
N ALA A 142 13.06 16.84 10.58
CA ALA A 142 13.79 17.09 11.83
C ALA A 142 15.28 16.72 11.73
N THR A 143 15.91 17.16 10.64
CA THR A 143 17.27 16.74 10.26
C THR A 143 18.10 17.94 9.85
N LYS A 144 19.30 17.99 10.41
CA LYS A 144 20.30 18.99 10.04
C LYS A 144 20.95 18.63 8.72
N TYR A 145 21.08 19.62 7.83
CA TYR A 145 21.73 19.51 6.54
C TYR A 145 22.86 20.52 6.43
N TYR A 146 23.92 20.09 5.78
CA TYR A 146 25.05 20.92 5.36
C TYR A 146 24.98 21.12 3.86
N VAL A 147 25.26 22.33 3.40
CA VAL A 147 25.25 22.70 1.98
C VAL A 147 26.62 23.25 1.62
N ARG A 148 27.12 22.85 0.46
CA ARG A 148 28.37 23.37 -0.14
C ARG A 148 28.10 23.75 -1.58
N VAL A 149 28.43 25.01 -1.92
CA VAL A 149 28.41 25.51 -3.30
C VAL A 149 29.84 25.75 -3.75
N THR A 150 30.26 25.07 -4.81
CA THR A 150 31.59 25.19 -5.41
C THR A 150 31.44 25.69 -6.84
N VAL A 151 32.09 26.81 -7.17
CA VAL A 151 32.16 27.38 -8.51
C VAL A 151 33.52 27.09 -9.09
N GLU A 152 33.59 26.42 -10.23
CA GLU A 152 34.81 26.27 -11.04
C GLU A 152 34.87 27.40 -12.05
N THR A 153 36.02 28.10 -12.11
CA THR A 153 36.29 29.19 -13.07
C THR A 153 36.92 28.65 -14.35
N ASP A 154 37.00 29.48 -15.38
CA ASP A 154 37.68 29.14 -16.66
C ASP A 154 39.17 28.83 -16.46
N SER A 155 39.82 29.41 -15.45
CA SER A 155 41.18 29.11 -15.07
C SER A 155 41.37 27.78 -14.32
N GLY A 156 40.26 27.14 -13.93
CA GLY A 156 40.25 25.93 -13.10
C GLY A 156 40.36 26.21 -11.59
N GLU A 157 40.34 27.48 -11.15
CA GLU A 157 40.23 27.84 -9.74
C GLU A 157 38.84 27.42 -9.21
N LYS A 158 38.80 26.94 -7.96
CA LYS A 158 37.55 26.57 -7.26
C LYS A 158 37.29 27.52 -6.11
N LYS A 159 36.12 28.19 -6.16
CA LYS A 159 35.62 29.01 -5.05
C LYS A 159 34.47 28.26 -4.37
N THR A 160 34.57 28.15 -3.05
CA THR A 160 33.62 27.34 -2.27
C THR A 160 33.07 28.15 -1.11
N THR A 161 31.77 27.99 -0.87
CA THR A 161 31.07 28.50 0.32
C THR A 161 30.20 27.40 0.91
N SER A 162 29.96 27.45 2.22
CA SER A 162 29.15 26.45 2.92
C SER A 162 28.14 27.11 3.85
N SER A 163 27.05 26.44 4.11
CA SER A 163 25.99 26.82 5.04
C SER A 163 25.35 25.59 5.65
N GLU A 164 24.51 25.78 6.65
CA GLU A 164 23.72 24.71 7.28
C GLU A 164 22.30 25.19 7.52
N PHE A 165 21.36 24.23 7.58
CA PHE A 165 19.97 24.45 7.94
C PHE A 165 19.39 23.19 8.58
N GLU A 166 18.20 23.30 9.16
CA GLU A 166 17.49 22.17 9.76
C GLU A 166 16.05 22.11 9.21
N THR A 167 15.59 20.94 8.85
CA THR A 167 14.20 20.73 8.44
C THR A 167 13.30 20.63 9.66
N THR A 168 12.10 21.21 9.57
CA THR A 168 11.15 21.26 10.68
C THR A 168 10.74 19.89 11.20
N ASP A 169 10.33 19.83 12.48
CA ASP A 169 9.67 18.66 13.09
C ASP A 169 8.13 18.70 12.97
N LEU A 170 7.56 19.73 12.37
CA LEU A 170 6.12 19.81 12.13
C LEU A 170 5.69 18.87 11.01
N GLY A 171 4.48 18.29 11.15
CA GLY A 171 3.82 17.50 10.11
C GLY A 171 4.57 16.22 9.69
N PRO A 172 4.07 15.50 8.69
CA PRO A 172 4.73 14.34 8.08
C PRO A 172 5.78 14.79 7.05
N ARG A 173 6.72 13.92 6.71
CA ARG A 173 7.60 14.11 5.57
C ARG A 173 6.83 13.90 4.27
N MET A 174 6.36 15.00 3.66
CA MET A 174 5.68 14.96 2.35
C MET A 174 6.70 14.68 1.24
N MET A 175 6.29 13.89 0.24
CA MET A 175 7.19 13.37 -0.80
C MET A 175 6.74 13.76 -2.20
N ASN A 176 7.69 14.20 -3.02
CA ASN A 176 7.55 14.32 -4.46
C ASN A 176 8.16 13.10 -5.15
N ILE A 177 7.33 12.18 -5.62
CA ILE A 177 7.79 10.96 -6.31
C ILE A 177 7.45 10.95 -7.81
N GLY A 178 7.02 12.10 -8.35
CA GLY A 178 6.76 12.24 -9.79
C GLY A 178 5.46 11.59 -10.27
N GLY A 179 4.40 12.40 -10.36
CA GLY A 179 3.10 12.01 -10.92
C GLY A 179 2.10 11.42 -9.93
N ILE A 180 2.50 11.15 -8.69
CA ILE A 180 1.61 10.63 -7.65
C ILE A 180 1.38 11.67 -6.56
N TYR A 181 0.13 11.79 -6.13
CA TYR A 181 -0.30 12.74 -5.12
C TYR A 181 -0.44 12.11 -3.74
N ASN A 182 -0.45 12.97 -2.72
CA ASN A 182 -0.71 12.59 -1.33
C ASN A 182 0.34 11.62 -0.75
N VAL A 183 1.57 11.66 -1.28
CA VAL A 183 2.65 10.77 -0.87
C VAL A 183 3.38 11.33 0.34
N ARG A 184 3.61 10.47 1.33
CA ARG A 184 4.39 10.80 2.52
C ARG A 184 5.02 9.60 3.19
N ASP A 185 6.12 9.87 3.90
CA ASP A 185 6.79 8.91 4.76
C ASP A 185 6.03 8.77 6.09
N MET A 186 5.83 7.55 6.54
CA MET A 186 5.21 7.23 7.82
C MET A 186 6.20 7.35 9.00
N GLY A 187 7.48 7.55 8.71
CA GLY A 187 8.54 7.77 9.69
C GLY A 187 8.71 9.23 10.07
N GLY A 188 9.64 9.49 11.00
CA GLY A 188 10.01 10.83 11.45
C GLY A 188 9.19 11.37 12.62
N TYR A 189 8.22 10.62 13.13
CA TYR A 189 7.41 11.04 14.29
C TYR A 189 8.06 10.68 15.63
N LEU A 190 7.93 11.56 16.62
CA LEU A 190 8.23 11.22 18.00
C LEU A 190 7.13 10.38 18.61
N THR A 191 7.52 9.32 19.29
CA THR A 191 6.62 8.47 20.06
C THR A 191 6.50 8.96 21.51
N ALA A 192 5.53 8.45 22.25
CA ALA A 192 5.36 8.75 23.68
C ALA A 192 6.58 8.33 24.54
N SER A 193 7.43 7.41 24.04
CA SER A 193 8.69 7.02 24.70
C SER A 193 9.86 8.00 24.40
N GLY A 194 9.66 9.00 23.54
CA GLY A 194 10.68 9.93 23.10
C GLY A 194 11.58 9.39 21.98
N GLU A 195 11.31 8.21 21.47
CA GLU A 195 12.01 7.64 20.32
C GLU A 195 11.39 8.17 19.02
N ARG A 196 12.19 8.33 17.99
CA ARG A 196 11.71 8.75 16.67
C ARG A 196 11.55 7.56 15.74
N THR A 197 10.42 7.49 15.04
CA THR A 197 10.18 6.47 14.02
C THR A 197 11.15 6.67 12.84
N VAL A 198 11.65 5.57 12.28
CA VAL A 198 12.65 5.58 11.20
C VAL A 198 12.00 6.05 9.91
N GLN A 199 12.63 7.04 9.26
CA GLN A 199 12.23 7.52 7.94
C GLN A 199 12.76 6.61 6.84
N GLY A 200 12.07 6.59 5.69
CA GLY A 200 12.51 5.82 4.52
C GLY A 200 12.14 4.34 4.53
N ARG A 201 11.30 3.91 5.47
CA ARG A 201 10.86 2.50 5.56
C ARG A 201 9.45 2.25 5.08
N PHE A 202 8.53 3.13 5.44
CA PHE A 202 7.11 2.93 5.17
C PHE A 202 6.52 4.22 4.57
N PHE A 203 6.11 4.13 3.33
CA PHE A 203 5.49 5.23 2.59
C PHE A 203 4.01 4.96 2.36
N ARG A 204 3.23 6.03 2.30
CA ARG A 204 1.82 5.98 1.89
C ARG A 204 1.53 7.02 0.83
N GLY A 205 0.52 6.74 -0.01
CA GLY A 205 0.14 7.71 -1.05
C GLY A 205 -1.06 7.29 -1.87
N GLY A 206 -1.30 8.01 -2.97
CA GLY A 206 -2.30 7.66 -3.98
C GLY A 206 -1.92 6.42 -4.77
N ALA A 207 -2.88 5.94 -5.55
CA ALA A 207 -2.73 4.76 -6.39
C ALA A 207 -1.58 4.92 -7.39
N LEU A 208 -0.94 3.80 -7.71
CA LEU A 208 0.07 3.70 -8.75
C LEU A 208 -0.55 3.16 -10.04
N SER A 209 -0.07 3.66 -11.17
CA SER A 209 -0.34 3.14 -12.51
C SER A 209 0.85 3.45 -13.40
N ASP A 210 1.02 2.69 -14.46
CA ASP A 210 1.91 2.96 -15.58
C ASP A 210 1.14 3.40 -16.83
N SER A 211 -0.17 3.62 -16.68
CA SER A 211 -1.05 3.99 -17.79
C SER A 211 -0.69 5.36 -18.37
N THR A 212 -0.58 5.42 -19.68
CA THR A 212 -0.47 6.67 -20.45
C THR A 212 -1.83 7.26 -20.83
N ASP A 213 -2.95 6.61 -20.43
CA ASP A 213 -4.30 7.10 -20.67
C ASP A 213 -4.52 8.42 -19.91
N PRO A 214 -4.90 9.52 -20.59
CA PRO A 214 -5.17 10.79 -19.94
C PRO A 214 -6.23 10.74 -18.83
N ALA A 215 -7.13 9.74 -18.84
CA ALA A 215 -8.11 9.54 -17.78
C ALA A 215 -7.46 9.10 -16.43
N TYR A 216 -6.23 8.61 -16.48
CA TYR A 216 -5.48 8.10 -15.31
C TYR A 216 -4.18 8.86 -15.06
N HIS A 217 -3.94 10.00 -15.69
CA HIS A 217 -2.71 10.79 -15.55
C HIS A 217 -2.38 11.16 -14.10
N PHE A 218 -3.38 11.28 -13.23
CA PHE A 218 -3.22 11.61 -11.81
C PHE A 218 -2.74 10.43 -10.94
N VAL A 219 -2.60 9.24 -11.52
CA VAL A 219 -2.06 8.05 -10.83
C VAL A 219 -0.88 7.44 -11.58
N ALA A 220 -0.43 8.08 -12.67
CA ALA A 220 0.68 7.60 -13.48
C ALA A 220 2.02 8.00 -12.84
N LEU A 221 2.80 7.00 -12.46
CA LEU A 221 4.17 7.19 -12.01
C LEU A 221 5.05 7.49 -13.23
N ASN A 222 5.62 8.70 -13.31
CA ASN A 222 6.50 9.09 -14.41
C ASN A 222 7.89 8.44 -14.27
N GLU A 223 8.74 8.56 -15.30
CA GLU A 223 10.05 7.89 -15.33
C GLU A 223 10.98 8.35 -14.19
N ASP A 224 10.96 9.63 -13.81
CA ASP A 224 11.73 10.13 -12.67
C ASP A 224 11.20 9.53 -11.37
N GLY A 225 9.89 9.42 -11.22
CA GLY A 225 9.24 8.76 -10.09
C GLY A 225 9.57 7.27 -10.01
N LYS A 226 9.55 6.54 -11.12
CA LYS A 226 9.97 5.13 -11.19
C LYS A 226 11.42 4.98 -10.72
N LYS A 227 12.32 5.80 -11.25
CA LYS A 227 13.72 5.79 -10.85
C LYS A 227 13.90 6.13 -9.38
N TYR A 228 13.24 7.19 -8.91
CA TYR A 228 13.36 7.62 -7.51
C TYR A 228 12.83 6.57 -6.52
N THR A 229 11.67 5.97 -6.80
CA THR A 229 11.07 4.95 -5.94
C THR A 229 11.85 3.64 -5.91
N SER A 230 12.46 3.23 -7.04
CA SER A 230 13.23 1.99 -7.12
C SER A 230 14.68 2.14 -6.67
N GLU A 231 15.39 3.21 -7.11
CA GLU A 231 16.83 3.35 -6.87
C GLU A 231 17.12 4.12 -5.58
N THR A 232 16.38 5.22 -5.29
CA THR A 232 16.65 6.06 -4.11
C THR A 232 15.90 5.55 -2.88
N LEU A 233 14.59 5.30 -2.99
CA LEU A 233 13.79 4.79 -1.88
C LEU A 233 13.94 3.27 -1.71
N GLY A 234 14.35 2.55 -2.74
CA GLY A 234 14.55 1.11 -2.74
C GLY A 234 13.30 0.32 -2.35
N ILE A 235 12.12 0.79 -2.77
CA ILE A 235 10.83 0.17 -2.41
C ILE A 235 10.81 -1.27 -2.90
N LYS A 236 10.58 -2.21 -1.98
CA LYS A 236 10.54 -3.65 -2.26
C LYS A 236 9.13 -4.16 -2.46
N THR A 237 8.16 -3.57 -1.78
CA THR A 237 6.78 -4.05 -1.82
C THR A 237 5.80 -2.90 -2.02
N ASP A 238 4.91 -3.10 -2.95
CA ASP A 238 3.77 -2.26 -3.27
C ASP A 238 2.51 -2.90 -2.67
N PHE A 239 1.98 -2.30 -1.59
CA PHE A 239 0.79 -2.77 -0.87
C PHE A 239 -0.45 -2.08 -1.42
N ASP A 240 -1.19 -2.75 -2.29
CA ASP A 240 -2.45 -2.26 -2.82
C ASP A 240 -3.62 -2.71 -1.95
N LEU A 241 -4.28 -1.75 -1.30
CA LEU A 241 -5.46 -1.99 -0.45
C LEU A 241 -6.78 -1.99 -1.24
N ARG A 242 -6.73 -1.83 -2.56
CA ARG A 242 -7.90 -1.87 -3.42
C ARG A 242 -8.34 -3.31 -3.70
N SER A 243 -9.56 -3.46 -4.18
CA SER A 243 -9.98 -4.72 -4.77
C SER A 243 -9.34 -4.90 -6.15
N VAL A 244 -9.26 -6.15 -6.63
CA VAL A 244 -8.72 -6.50 -7.97
C VAL A 244 -9.46 -5.74 -9.07
N ASN A 245 -10.75 -5.42 -8.87
CA ASN A 245 -11.56 -4.69 -9.85
C ASN A 245 -11.25 -3.17 -9.91
N GLU A 246 -10.59 -2.62 -8.89
CA GLU A 246 -10.24 -1.20 -8.79
C GLU A 246 -8.80 -0.91 -9.24
N ASN A 247 -8.00 -1.94 -9.47
CA ASN A 247 -6.56 -1.79 -9.70
C ASN A 247 -6.18 -1.52 -11.17
N LEU A 248 -7.14 -1.26 -12.03
CA LEU A 248 -6.93 -1.01 -13.46
C LEU A 248 -6.27 -2.19 -14.22
N GLY A 249 -6.41 -3.42 -13.69
CA GLY A 249 -5.84 -4.62 -14.30
C GLY A 249 -4.33 -4.81 -14.08
N LEU A 250 -3.72 -4.09 -13.14
CA LEU A 250 -2.31 -4.26 -12.80
C LEU A 250 -2.04 -5.68 -12.29
N THR A 251 -1.05 -6.33 -12.88
CA THR A 251 -0.53 -7.63 -12.44
C THR A 251 0.86 -7.51 -11.82
N GLU A 252 1.53 -6.38 -12.02
CA GLU A 252 2.85 -6.04 -11.49
C GLU A 252 2.84 -4.62 -10.95
N SER A 253 3.76 -4.31 -10.05
CA SER A 253 3.90 -2.95 -9.54
C SER A 253 4.47 -2.02 -10.60
N PRO A 254 3.95 -0.78 -10.73
CA PRO A 254 4.57 0.26 -11.54
C PRO A 254 5.96 0.69 -11.03
N ILE A 255 6.31 0.36 -9.78
CA ILE A 255 7.66 0.59 -9.22
C ILE A 255 8.58 -0.54 -9.68
N PRO A 256 9.63 -0.25 -10.47
CA PRO A 256 10.52 -1.30 -10.99
C PRO A 256 11.15 -2.13 -9.87
N GLY A 257 11.01 -3.46 -9.96
CA GLY A 257 11.57 -4.41 -9.00
C GLY A 257 10.79 -4.58 -7.71
N ALA A 258 9.75 -3.80 -7.46
CA ALA A 258 8.87 -3.98 -6.31
C ALA A 258 7.85 -5.10 -6.56
N LYS A 259 7.57 -5.89 -5.52
CA LYS A 259 6.53 -6.92 -5.55
C LYS A 259 5.17 -6.29 -5.29
N LEU A 260 4.21 -6.47 -6.19
CA LEU A 260 2.82 -6.08 -5.95
C LEU A 260 2.13 -7.11 -5.07
N GLU A 261 1.55 -6.67 -3.95
CA GLU A 261 0.77 -7.50 -3.03
C GLU A 261 -0.60 -6.85 -2.76
N TYR A 262 -1.69 -7.64 -2.93
CA TYR A 262 -3.05 -7.17 -2.72
C TYR A 262 -3.57 -7.50 -1.33
N TYR A 263 -4.04 -6.46 -0.63
CA TYR A 263 -4.67 -6.56 0.68
C TYR A 263 -6.01 -5.83 0.68
N SER A 264 -6.98 -6.32 -0.11
CA SER A 264 -8.29 -5.67 -0.22
C SER A 264 -8.97 -5.53 1.14
N VAL A 265 -9.14 -4.28 1.59
CA VAL A 265 -9.84 -3.91 2.83
C VAL A 265 -10.66 -2.65 2.60
N GLY A 266 -11.70 -2.42 3.38
CA GLY A 266 -12.40 -1.13 3.45
C GLY A 266 -11.68 -0.15 4.39
N GLY A 267 -12.06 1.13 4.38
CA GLY A 267 -11.57 2.13 5.33
C GLY A 267 -12.44 2.25 6.58
N TYR A 268 -11.94 2.97 7.58
CA TYR A 268 -12.65 3.38 8.79
C TYR A 268 -13.30 2.22 9.56
N LEU A 269 -14.64 2.19 9.63
CA LEU A 269 -15.39 1.17 10.37
C LEU A 269 -15.19 -0.25 9.84
N SER A 270 -14.72 -0.40 8.59
CA SER A 270 -14.34 -1.72 8.06
C SER A 270 -13.21 -2.36 8.84
N ALA A 271 -12.36 -1.59 9.51
CA ALA A 271 -11.33 -2.12 10.40
C ALA A 271 -11.89 -3.03 11.50
N PHE A 272 -13.12 -2.77 11.95
CA PHE A 272 -13.78 -3.56 13.00
C PHE A 272 -14.64 -4.72 12.47
N THR A 273 -15.04 -4.67 11.21
CA THR A 273 -15.92 -5.67 10.59
C THR A 273 -15.16 -6.66 9.71
N ASP A 274 -14.15 -6.22 8.96
CA ASP A 274 -13.26 -7.08 8.17
C ASP A 274 -12.00 -7.45 8.96
N LYS A 275 -12.19 -8.19 10.05
CA LYS A 275 -11.10 -8.61 10.95
C LYS A 275 -10.02 -9.42 10.23
N ALA A 276 -10.42 -10.32 9.34
CA ALA A 276 -9.50 -11.19 8.60
C ALA A 276 -8.64 -10.37 7.60
N GLY A 277 -9.24 -9.41 6.90
CA GLY A 277 -8.53 -8.52 5.99
C GLY A 277 -7.48 -7.69 6.73
N TYR A 278 -7.87 -7.03 7.81
CA TYR A 278 -6.96 -6.22 8.62
C TYR A 278 -5.86 -7.05 9.30
N LYS A 279 -6.18 -8.27 9.78
CA LYS A 279 -5.15 -9.20 10.27
C LYS A 279 -4.09 -9.45 9.21
N ARG A 280 -4.49 -9.78 7.97
CA ARG A 280 -3.53 -10.02 6.88
C ARG A 280 -2.63 -8.81 6.60
N VAL A 281 -3.20 -7.59 6.60
CA VAL A 281 -2.42 -6.36 6.44
C VAL A 281 -1.37 -6.22 7.53
N PHE A 282 -1.75 -6.37 8.82
CA PHE A 282 -0.79 -6.21 9.93
C PHE A 282 0.21 -7.35 10.00
N SER A 283 -0.17 -8.59 9.72
CA SER A 283 0.78 -9.72 9.62
C SER A 283 1.83 -9.47 8.53
N ALA A 284 1.43 -8.92 7.38
CA ALA A 284 2.36 -8.55 6.33
C ALA A 284 3.28 -7.37 6.74
N LEU A 285 2.76 -6.35 7.43
CA LEU A 285 3.55 -5.24 7.96
C LEU A 285 4.50 -5.66 9.09
N ALA A 286 4.30 -6.82 9.72
CA ALA A 286 5.21 -7.38 10.72
C ALA A 286 6.43 -8.10 10.11
N ASP A 287 6.47 -8.24 8.79
CA ASP A 287 7.55 -8.91 8.07
C ASP A 287 8.56 -7.89 7.53
N GLU A 288 9.73 -7.82 8.17
CA GLU A 288 10.79 -6.86 7.83
C GLU A 288 11.33 -7.04 6.40
N SER A 289 11.24 -8.23 5.82
CA SER A 289 11.74 -8.52 4.47
C SER A 289 11.01 -7.72 3.37
N ARG A 290 9.79 -7.26 3.64
CA ARG A 290 8.96 -6.47 2.72
C ARG A 290 9.37 -5.01 2.61
N TYR A 291 10.13 -4.51 3.59
CA TYR A 291 10.48 -3.08 3.65
C TYR A 291 11.70 -2.72 2.78
N PRO A 292 11.73 -1.50 2.20
CA PRO A 292 10.73 -0.44 2.30
C PRO A 292 9.42 -0.77 1.56
N VAL A 293 8.29 -0.30 2.15
CA VAL A 293 6.92 -0.54 1.64
C VAL A 293 6.31 0.76 1.13
N TYR A 294 5.64 0.71 -0.02
CA TYR A 294 4.70 1.74 -0.45
C TYR A 294 3.28 1.22 -0.34
N MET A 295 2.46 1.81 0.52
CA MET A 295 1.07 1.39 0.74
C MET A 295 0.10 2.41 0.17
N HIS A 296 -0.87 1.93 -0.61
CA HIS A 296 -1.83 2.81 -1.25
C HIS A 296 -3.25 2.20 -1.35
N CYS A 297 -4.21 3.07 -1.62
CA CYS A 297 -5.52 2.73 -2.18
C CYS A 297 -5.76 3.64 -3.40
N THR A 298 -6.95 4.15 -3.64
CA THR A 298 -7.16 5.10 -4.76
C THR A 298 -6.54 6.47 -4.46
N GLY A 299 -6.93 7.11 -3.37
CA GLY A 299 -6.41 8.44 -2.99
C GLY A 299 -5.35 8.42 -1.89
N GLY A 300 -5.00 7.26 -1.35
CA GLY A 300 -4.14 7.17 -0.17
C GLY A 300 -4.75 7.76 1.11
N ALA A 301 -6.05 8.06 1.09
CA ALA A 301 -6.77 8.81 2.13
C ALA A 301 -7.46 7.91 3.15
N ASP A 302 -8.42 7.09 2.70
CA ASP A 302 -9.38 6.42 3.56
C ASP A 302 -8.87 5.04 4.04
N ARG A 303 -8.76 4.05 3.16
CA ARG A 303 -8.22 2.70 3.47
C ARG A 303 -6.78 2.79 3.97
N THR A 304 -5.94 3.44 3.21
CA THR A 304 -4.54 3.71 3.55
C THR A 304 -4.43 4.56 4.82
N GLY A 305 -5.27 5.60 4.95
CA GLY A 305 -5.32 6.44 6.14
C GLY A 305 -5.69 5.69 7.41
N THR A 306 -6.61 4.72 7.32
CA THR A 306 -7.01 3.88 8.46
C THR A 306 -5.85 3.01 8.94
N VAL A 307 -5.16 2.32 8.02
CA VAL A 307 -3.99 1.48 8.38
C VAL A 307 -2.85 2.34 8.93
N ALA A 308 -2.54 3.46 8.26
CA ALA A 308 -1.50 4.39 8.67
C ALA A 308 -1.75 4.97 10.07
N PHE A 309 -2.99 5.40 10.35
CA PHE A 309 -3.40 5.88 11.67
C PHE A 309 -3.17 4.79 12.74
N LEU A 310 -3.62 3.56 12.48
CA LEU A 310 -3.46 2.45 13.43
C LEU A 310 -2.00 2.12 13.71
N VAL A 311 -1.14 2.11 12.69
CA VAL A 311 0.31 1.85 12.86
C VAL A 311 0.96 2.95 13.70
N ASN A 312 0.75 4.23 13.37
CA ASN A 312 1.37 5.32 14.12
C ASN A 312 0.77 5.50 15.54
N ALA A 313 -0.53 5.25 15.71
CA ALA A 313 -1.16 5.22 17.02
C ALA A 313 -0.62 4.07 17.90
N LEU A 314 -0.38 2.88 17.33
CA LEU A 314 0.28 1.75 18.01
C LEU A 314 1.68 2.14 18.55
N LEU A 315 2.41 2.98 17.82
CA LEU A 315 3.73 3.49 18.21
C LEU A 315 3.67 4.58 19.28
N GLY A 316 2.47 5.08 19.59
CA GLY A 316 2.28 6.17 20.55
C GLY A 316 2.69 7.54 19.98
N VAL A 317 2.52 7.74 18.69
CA VAL A 317 2.61 9.07 18.07
C VAL A 317 1.50 9.96 18.66
N ASP A 318 1.80 11.24 18.84
CA ASP A 318 0.87 12.24 19.39
C ASP A 318 -0.43 12.34 18.57
N GLU A 319 -1.57 12.44 19.24
CA GLU A 319 -2.89 12.42 18.60
C GLU A 319 -3.10 13.60 17.65
N THR A 320 -2.54 14.78 17.95
CA THR A 320 -2.59 15.93 17.03
C THR A 320 -1.86 15.62 15.74
N ALA A 321 -0.68 15.01 15.83
CA ALA A 321 0.09 14.61 14.65
C ALA A 321 -0.64 13.54 13.82
N LEU A 322 -1.33 12.58 14.47
CA LEU A 322 -2.15 11.57 13.80
C LEU A 322 -3.33 12.18 13.03
N ILE A 323 -4.01 13.14 13.65
CA ILE A 323 -5.13 13.88 13.05
C ILE A 323 -4.64 14.73 11.87
N GLN A 324 -3.56 15.49 12.08
CA GLN A 324 -2.95 16.29 11.02
C GLN A 324 -2.50 15.43 9.84
N ASP A 325 -1.89 14.26 10.07
CA ASP A 325 -1.53 13.35 8.97
C ASP A 325 -2.77 12.93 8.17
N TYR A 326 -3.89 12.64 8.80
CA TYR A 326 -5.14 12.33 8.10
C TYR A 326 -5.66 13.53 7.30
N GLU A 327 -5.74 14.70 7.92
CA GLU A 327 -6.32 15.91 7.34
C GLU A 327 -5.48 16.52 6.21
N LEU A 328 -4.16 16.27 6.19
CA LEU A 328 -3.26 16.74 5.12
C LEU A 328 -3.62 16.20 3.72
N THR A 329 -4.41 15.14 3.62
CA THR A 329 -5.01 14.72 2.35
C THR A 329 -5.84 15.83 1.70
N SER A 330 -6.40 16.75 2.50
CA SER A 330 -7.22 17.87 2.04
C SER A 330 -6.44 18.88 1.21
N PHE A 331 -5.12 18.93 1.38
CA PHE A 331 -4.22 19.79 0.60
C PHE A 331 -3.72 19.11 -0.68
N SER A 332 -4.47 18.13 -1.18
CA SER A 332 -4.23 17.41 -2.44
C SER A 332 -5.49 17.36 -3.28
N ILE A 333 -5.39 16.79 -4.48
CA ILE A 333 -6.52 16.62 -5.41
C ILE A 333 -7.66 15.73 -4.88
N TYR A 334 -7.46 15.02 -3.76
CA TYR A 334 -8.41 14.01 -3.25
C TYR A 334 -9.51 14.57 -2.34
N ARG A 335 -9.69 15.88 -2.32
CA ARG A 335 -10.73 16.59 -1.56
C ARG A 335 -10.54 16.54 -0.04
N ILE A 336 -11.38 17.33 0.62
CA ILE A 336 -11.33 17.54 2.08
C ILE A 336 -11.48 16.22 2.87
N ARG A 337 -10.64 16.06 3.89
CA ARG A 337 -10.69 15.03 4.93
C ARG A 337 -10.66 15.71 6.28
N ASP A 338 -11.82 16.11 6.77
CA ASP A 338 -11.99 16.74 8.07
C ASP A 338 -12.26 15.66 9.15
N SER A 339 -11.39 15.57 10.13
CA SER A 339 -11.48 14.60 11.22
C SER A 339 -12.70 14.80 12.11
N LYS A 340 -13.20 16.05 12.21
CA LYS A 340 -14.39 16.45 12.97
C LYS A 340 -15.66 16.38 12.12
N GLY A 341 -15.52 16.27 10.80
CA GLY A 341 -16.60 16.26 9.84
C GLY A 341 -17.40 14.96 9.81
N THR A 342 -18.55 14.99 9.13
CA THR A 342 -19.47 13.84 9.02
C THR A 342 -19.47 13.19 7.63
N THR A 343 -18.74 13.76 6.67
CA THR A 343 -18.68 13.26 5.30
C THR A 343 -18.01 11.90 5.20
N TYR A 344 -17.01 11.66 6.04
CA TYR A 344 -16.30 10.41 6.17
C TYR A 344 -16.43 9.87 7.58
N ASP A 345 -16.34 8.56 7.75
CA ASP A 345 -16.54 7.89 9.05
C ASP A 345 -15.29 7.92 9.95
N PHE A 346 -14.34 8.86 9.72
CA PHE A 346 -13.11 8.94 10.53
C PHE A 346 -13.41 9.14 12.02
N LYS A 347 -14.29 10.10 12.35
CA LYS A 347 -14.68 10.33 13.74
C LYS A 347 -15.29 9.09 14.39
N LYS A 348 -16.18 8.38 13.69
CA LYS A 348 -16.78 7.14 14.18
C LYS A 348 -15.74 6.03 14.36
N PHE A 349 -14.78 5.94 13.44
CA PHE A 349 -13.66 5.01 13.55
C PHE A 349 -12.80 5.33 14.78
N TYR A 350 -12.43 6.60 14.96
CA TYR A 350 -11.66 7.04 16.12
C TYR A 350 -12.40 6.80 17.43
N ASP A 351 -13.70 7.19 17.52
CA ASP A 351 -14.54 6.96 18.69
C ASP A 351 -14.63 5.46 19.01
N LYS A 352 -14.74 4.59 17.99
CA LYS A 352 -14.84 3.14 18.14
C LYS A 352 -13.57 2.50 18.73
N LEU A 353 -12.39 3.07 18.52
CA LEU A 353 -11.17 2.64 19.19
C LEU A 353 -11.22 2.81 20.70
N ASN A 354 -12.04 3.75 21.20
CA ASN A 354 -12.23 3.97 22.62
C ASN A 354 -13.01 2.84 23.33
N ASP A 355 -13.67 1.95 22.59
CA ASP A 355 -14.31 0.75 23.14
C ASP A 355 -13.31 -0.30 23.62
N TYR A 356 -12.05 -0.23 23.15
CA TYR A 356 -11.00 -1.14 23.56
C TYR A 356 -10.35 -0.71 24.87
N MET A 357 -9.99 -1.70 25.72
CA MET A 357 -9.31 -1.42 26.98
C MET A 357 -7.93 -0.81 26.74
N GLY A 358 -7.56 0.14 27.60
CA GLY A 358 -6.27 0.81 27.55
C GLY A 358 -6.34 2.23 28.09
N SER A 359 -5.29 2.67 28.76
CA SER A 359 -5.17 4.03 29.29
C SER A 359 -4.66 5.05 28.25
N THR A 360 -4.14 4.57 27.14
CA THR A 360 -3.63 5.37 26.02
C THR A 360 -4.20 4.87 24.71
N LEU A 361 -4.24 5.71 23.67
CA LEU A 361 -4.65 5.31 22.32
C LEU A 361 -3.79 4.15 21.80
N SER A 362 -2.47 4.19 22.04
CA SER A 362 -1.55 3.12 21.66
C SER A 362 -1.97 1.76 22.26
N LYS A 363 -2.34 1.73 23.55
CA LYS A 363 -2.77 0.47 24.19
C LYS A 363 -4.14 0.01 23.71
N LYS A 364 -5.04 0.91 23.39
CA LYS A 364 -6.34 0.57 22.78
C LYS A 364 -6.17 -0.04 21.39
N VAL A 365 -5.29 0.53 20.58
CA VAL A 365 -4.95 -0.01 19.25
C VAL A 365 -4.26 -1.36 19.35
N GLU A 366 -3.33 -1.55 20.30
CA GLU A 366 -2.72 -2.85 20.56
C GLU A 366 -3.78 -3.91 20.90
N ASN A 367 -4.70 -3.59 21.80
CA ASN A 367 -5.78 -4.51 22.18
C ASN A 367 -6.78 -4.76 21.02
N TYR A 368 -7.03 -3.75 20.17
CA TYR A 368 -7.77 -3.92 18.92
C TYR A 368 -7.07 -4.95 18.02
N MET A 369 -5.77 -4.79 17.75
CA MET A 369 -5.00 -5.70 16.91
C MET A 369 -5.02 -7.14 17.45
N LEU A 370 -4.84 -7.32 18.75
CA LEU A 370 -4.96 -8.63 19.41
C LEU A 370 -6.36 -9.24 19.21
N SER A 371 -7.42 -8.42 19.31
CA SER A 371 -8.81 -8.87 19.16
C SER A 371 -9.18 -9.38 17.76
N ILE A 372 -8.45 -8.96 16.75
CA ILE A 372 -8.61 -9.42 15.36
C ILE A 372 -7.63 -10.55 15.00
N GLY A 373 -6.85 -11.03 15.98
CA GLY A 373 -5.97 -12.17 15.84
C GLY A 373 -4.54 -11.85 15.36
N VAL A 374 -4.12 -10.58 15.38
CA VAL A 374 -2.70 -10.22 15.25
C VAL A 374 -1.99 -10.66 16.53
N THR A 375 -0.89 -11.37 16.39
CA THR A 375 -0.14 -11.87 17.56
C THR A 375 0.68 -10.78 18.24
N GLN A 376 1.04 -10.98 19.51
CA GLN A 376 1.91 -10.03 20.21
C GLN A 376 3.29 -9.91 19.55
N THR A 377 3.81 -11.01 18.99
CA THR A 377 5.07 -11.00 18.22
C THR A 377 4.97 -10.13 16.98
N GLU A 378 3.90 -10.24 16.20
CA GLU A 378 3.67 -9.38 15.02
C GLU A 378 3.56 -7.91 15.43
N ILE A 379 2.83 -7.60 16.49
CA ILE A 379 2.74 -6.23 17.05
C ILE A 379 4.13 -5.70 17.44
N ASN A 380 4.92 -6.52 18.15
CA ASN A 380 6.27 -6.15 18.55
C ASN A 380 7.17 -5.93 17.32
N ASN A 381 7.03 -6.74 16.28
CA ASN A 381 7.79 -6.59 15.05
C ASN A 381 7.41 -5.32 14.28
N ILE A 382 6.13 -4.96 14.17
CA ILE A 382 5.72 -3.68 13.59
C ILE A 382 6.40 -2.52 14.34
N LYS A 383 6.33 -2.54 15.69
CA LYS A 383 7.00 -1.53 16.51
C LYS A 383 8.51 -1.52 16.28
N ALA A 384 9.15 -2.68 16.25
CA ALA A 384 10.59 -2.81 16.05
C ALA A 384 11.02 -2.28 14.67
N ILE A 385 10.33 -2.66 13.59
CA ILE A 385 10.62 -2.20 12.23
C ILE A 385 10.52 -0.67 12.15
N MET A 386 9.45 -0.10 12.69
CA MET A 386 9.22 1.35 12.64
C MET A 386 10.17 2.14 13.53
N LEU A 387 10.80 1.50 14.53
CA LEU A 387 11.81 2.10 15.42
C LEU A 387 13.25 1.71 15.04
N GLY A 388 13.45 0.98 13.95
CA GLY A 388 14.79 0.54 13.51
C GLY A 388 15.45 -0.44 14.47
N LYS A 389 14.65 -1.18 15.23
CA LYS A 389 15.12 -2.19 16.19
C LYS A 389 15.09 -3.58 15.57
N PRO A 390 15.87 -4.54 16.08
CA PRO A 390 15.81 -5.93 15.63
C PRO A 390 14.41 -6.52 15.85
N THR A 391 13.93 -7.25 14.84
CA THR A 391 12.64 -7.96 14.89
C THR A 391 12.80 -9.35 15.49
N GLU A 392 11.72 -9.87 16.10
CA GLU A 392 11.62 -11.29 16.37
C GLU A 392 11.35 -12.06 15.07
N LEU A 393 11.88 -13.28 14.97
CA LEU A 393 11.56 -14.15 13.84
C LEU A 393 10.07 -14.51 13.88
N THR A 394 9.40 -14.31 12.76
CA THR A 394 8.02 -14.79 12.50
C THR A 394 8.01 -15.71 11.31
N ILE A 395 6.98 -16.55 11.22
CA ILE A 395 6.73 -17.40 10.07
C ILE A 395 5.35 -17.09 9.47
N THR A 396 5.22 -17.29 8.16
CA THR A 396 3.95 -17.23 7.44
C THR A 396 3.88 -18.44 6.52
N ALA A 397 2.97 -19.36 6.80
CA ALA A 397 2.72 -20.50 5.93
C ALA A 397 1.70 -20.17 4.85
N ASN A 398 1.77 -20.85 3.70
CA ASN A 398 0.70 -20.82 2.72
C ASN A 398 -0.62 -21.21 3.39
N GLY A 399 -1.69 -20.45 3.14
CA GLY A 399 -3.00 -20.70 3.77
C GLY A 399 -3.66 -22.00 3.32
N SER A 400 -3.24 -22.56 2.19
CA SER A 400 -3.74 -23.82 1.65
C SER A 400 -2.67 -24.58 0.87
N PHE A 401 -2.87 -25.90 0.74
CA PHE A 401 -2.13 -26.77 -0.14
C PHE A 401 -3.10 -27.70 -0.88
N VAL A 402 -3.17 -27.55 -2.19
CA VAL A 402 -4.03 -28.34 -3.08
C VAL A 402 -3.19 -29.39 -3.78
N ALA A 403 -3.25 -30.64 -3.35
CA ALA A 403 -2.38 -31.72 -3.78
C ALA A 403 -2.46 -32.04 -5.29
N SER A 404 -3.54 -31.68 -5.97
CA SER A 404 -3.68 -31.82 -7.43
C SER A 404 -2.98 -30.73 -8.25
N LYS A 405 -2.62 -29.60 -7.62
CA LYS A 405 -2.11 -28.39 -8.28
C LYS A 405 -0.72 -28.00 -7.77
N ASP A 406 -0.53 -28.06 -6.46
CA ASP A 406 0.67 -27.52 -5.82
C ASP A 406 1.76 -28.58 -5.76
N GLU A 407 2.98 -28.20 -6.17
CA GLU A 407 4.15 -29.05 -6.09
C GLU A 407 4.88 -28.93 -4.76
N ASN A 408 4.79 -27.74 -4.12
CA ASN A 408 5.42 -27.46 -2.84
C ASN A 408 4.45 -26.71 -1.91
N PHE A 409 4.56 -27.00 -0.63
CA PHE A 409 4.02 -26.17 0.44
C PHE A 409 5.13 -25.26 0.95
N GLU A 410 4.88 -23.96 1.06
CA GLU A 410 5.87 -22.97 1.41
C GLU A 410 5.57 -22.29 2.74
N ILE A 411 6.63 -22.09 3.53
CA ILE A 411 6.60 -21.32 4.77
C ILE A 411 7.66 -20.22 4.63
N SER A 412 7.22 -18.96 4.66
CA SER A 412 8.09 -17.80 4.63
C SER A 412 8.53 -17.44 6.04
N LEU A 413 9.81 -17.13 6.20
CA LEU A 413 10.40 -16.59 7.42
C LEU A 413 10.58 -15.09 7.26
N SER A 414 10.39 -14.32 8.31
CA SER A 414 10.63 -12.86 8.28
C SER A 414 12.10 -12.48 8.06
N ARG A 415 13.02 -13.42 8.19
CA ARG A 415 14.45 -13.33 7.84
C ARG A 415 15.03 -14.72 7.65
N ALA A 416 16.16 -14.84 6.95
CA ALA A 416 16.86 -16.09 6.80
C ALA A 416 17.27 -16.69 8.17
N ALA A 417 17.03 -17.98 8.33
CA ALA A 417 17.39 -18.71 9.55
C ALA A 417 17.63 -20.19 9.23
N THR A 418 18.45 -20.84 10.04
CA THR A 418 18.65 -22.30 9.97
C THR A 418 17.46 -23.00 10.60
N VAL A 419 16.75 -23.80 9.82
CA VAL A 419 15.60 -24.58 10.26
C VAL A 419 16.09 -25.94 10.78
N ASP A 420 15.73 -26.28 12.02
CA ASP A 420 16.12 -27.53 12.66
C ASP A 420 15.21 -28.68 12.21
N SER A 421 13.90 -28.46 12.17
CA SER A 421 12.91 -29.48 11.80
C SER A 421 11.57 -28.86 11.39
N VAL A 422 10.80 -29.63 10.61
CA VAL A 422 9.39 -29.35 10.28
C VAL A 422 8.58 -30.60 10.58
N THR A 423 7.41 -30.42 11.21
CA THR A 423 6.41 -31.47 11.38
C THR A 423 5.05 -31.02 10.86
N ILE A 424 4.28 -31.97 10.32
CA ILE A 424 2.87 -31.78 9.92
C ILE A 424 2.07 -32.89 10.59
N ASN A 425 0.99 -32.54 11.31
CA ASN A 425 0.21 -33.48 12.13
C ASN A 425 1.09 -34.32 13.09
N GLY A 426 2.19 -33.72 13.61
CA GLY A 426 3.14 -34.40 14.48
C GLY A 426 4.14 -35.32 13.78
N GLN A 427 4.04 -35.52 12.47
CA GLN A 427 4.98 -36.33 11.68
C GLN A 427 6.10 -35.46 11.10
N ALA A 428 7.35 -35.88 11.25
CA ALA A 428 8.48 -35.19 10.66
C ALA A 428 8.45 -35.31 9.13
N VAL A 429 8.64 -34.16 8.45
CA VAL A 429 8.66 -34.09 7.00
C VAL A 429 10.02 -33.60 6.48
N LYS A 430 10.38 -34.02 5.28
CA LYS A 430 11.56 -33.47 4.60
C LYS A 430 11.24 -32.09 4.05
N PHE A 431 12.23 -31.23 4.08
CA PHE A 431 12.10 -29.86 3.58
C PHE A 431 13.42 -29.38 2.96
N THR A 432 13.35 -28.33 2.18
CA THR A 432 14.47 -27.51 1.74
C THR A 432 14.31 -26.10 2.27
N ALA A 433 15.41 -25.42 2.57
CA ALA A 433 15.39 -24.02 2.97
C ALA A 433 16.33 -23.23 2.07
N ASP A 434 15.80 -22.17 1.46
CA ASP A 434 16.55 -21.26 0.59
C ASP A 434 16.26 -19.82 1.04
N GLY A 435 17.29 -19.17 1.59
CA GLY A 435 17.15 -17.84 2.17
C GLY A 435 16.15 -17.82 3.34
N ASN A 436 15.02 -17.20 3.10
CA ASN A 436 13.91 -17.05 4.06
C ASN A 436 12.67 -17.89 3.69
N VAL A 437 12.78 -18.85 2.77
CA VAL A 437 11.66 -19.71 2.37
C VAL A 437 11.99 -21.17 2.66
N VAL A 438 11.07 -21.83 3.37
CA VAL A 438 11.09 -23.27 3.64
C VAL A 438 10.07 -23.93 2.71
N LYS A 439 10.49 -24.95 1.96
CA LYS A 439 9.65 -25.68 1.02
C LYS A 439 9.56 -27.14 1.40
N ILE A 440 8.33 -27.64 1.42
CA ILE A 440 8.01 -29.06 1.63
C ILE A 440 7.42 -29.56 0.31
N ALA A 441 8.13 -30.48 -0.34
CA ALA A 441 7.65 -31.03 -1.59
C ALA A 441 6.39 -31.88 -1.38
N LYS A 442 5.49 -31.91 -2.34
CA LYS A 442 4.27 -32.74 -2.32
C LYS A 442 4.57 -34.20 -1.96
N ALA A 443 5.65 -34.76 -2.47
CA ALA A 443 6.07 -36.13 -2.19
C ALA A 443 6.52 -36.38 -0.73
N ASP A 444 6.84 -35.31 0.00
CA ASP A 444 7.28 -35.36 1.40
C ASP A 444 6.14 -35.06 2.40
N MET A 445 4.93 -34.74 1.89
CA MET A 445 3.75 -34.56 2.75
C MET A 445 3.34 -35.92 3.38
N PRO A 446 2.80 -35.92 4.63
CA PRO A 446 2.30 -37.14 5.25
C PRO A 446 1.24 -37.83 4.39
N ALA A 447 1.35 -39.15 4.23
CA ALA A 447 0.47 -39.92 3.35
C ALA A 447 -0.98 -40.08 3.89
N ASP A 448 -1.17 -39.85 5.18
CA ASP A 448 -2.45 -39.99 5.90
C ASP A 448 -3.18 -38.66 6.14
N MET A 449 -2.79 -37.62 5.39
CA MET A 449 -3.45 -36.31 5.50
C MET A 449 -4.93 -36.38 5.11
N LYS A 450 -5.74 -35.70 5.88
CA LYS A 450 -7.19 -35.56 5.62
C LYS A 450 -7.48 -34.17 5.10
N ASN A 451 -8.46 -34.07 4.20
CA ASN A 451 -8.95 -32.79 3.74
C ASN A 451 -9.46 -31.92 4.90
N GLY A 452 -9.12 -30.65 4.90
CA GLY A 452 -9.49 -29.68 5.91
C GLY A 452 -8.30 -29.04 6.62
N GLU A 453 -8.59 -28.40 7.74
CA GLU A 453 -7.57 -27.70 8.51
C GLU A 453 -6.51 -28.67 9.07
N THR A 454 -5.26 -28.31 8.86
CA THR A 454 -4.08 -29.09 9.22
C THR A 454 -3.12 -28.19 9.96
N SER A 455 -2.45 -28.71 10.98
CA SER A 455 -1.44 -27.99 11.75
C SER A 455 -0.05 -28.56 11.53
N GLY A 456 0.95 -27.72 11.71
CA GLY A 456 2.36 -28.11 11.70
C GLY A 456 3.19 -27.24 12.61
N ASN A 457 4.41 -27.70 12.85
CA ASN A 457 5.42 -27.00 13.66
C ASN A 457 6.71 -26.88 12.87
N LEU A 458 7.32 -25.69 12.94
CA LEU A 458 8.64 -25.40 12.43
C LEU A 458 9.54 -25.07 13.62
N THR A 459 10.68 -25.73 13.75
CA THR A 459 11.63 -25.49 14.84
C THR A 459 12.86 -24.77 14.31
N ILE A 460 13.26 -23.68 15.00
CA ILE A 460 14.44 -22.87 14.66
C ILE A 460 15.16 -22.51 15.95
N GLY A 461 16.41 -22.93 16.10
CA GLY A 461 17.21 -22.67 17.31
C GLY A 461 16.55 -23.21 18.58
N GLY A 462 15.81 -24.32 18.47
CA GLY A 462 15.06 -24.92 19.57
C GLY A 462 13.72 -24.24 19.91
N LYS A 463 13.39 -23.10 19.28
CA LYS A 463 12.06 -22.46 19.41
C LYS A 463 11.09 -23.05 18.39
N VAL A 464 9.87 -23.39 18.86
CA VAL A 464 8.81 -23.94 18.02
C VAL A 464 7.89 -22.82 17.55
N TYR A 465 7.59 -22.82 16.26
CA TYR A 465 6.64 -21.94 15.56
C TYR A 465 5.52 -22.78 14.98
N GLU A 466 4.30 -22.57 15.46
CA GLU A 466 3.12 -23.27 14.98
C GLU A 466 2.56 -22.60 13.72
N PHE A 467 2.04 -23.41 12.78
CA PHE A 467 1.32 -22.95 11.61
C PHE A 467 0.13 -23.83 11.31
N THR A 468 -0.86 -23.27 10.59
CA THR A 468 -2.03 -23.99 10.09
C THR A 468 -2.24 -23.70 8.62
N PHE A 469 -2.83 -24.65 7.91
CA PHE A 469 -3.22 -24.50 6.51
C PHE A 469 -4.38 -25.44 6.20
N VAL A 470 -5.08 -25.19 5.11
CA VAL A 470 -6.12 -26.10 4.59
C VAL A 470 -5.49 -27.06 3.59
N TYR A 471 -5.50 -28.34 3.89
CA TYR A 471 -5.08 -29.39 2.96
C TYR A 471 -6.26 -29.83 2.08
N ASP A 472 -6.06 -29.85 0.77
CA ASP A 472 -7.00 -30.41 -0.22
C ASP A 472 -6.28 -31.49 -1.04
N GLY A 473 -6.47 -32.73 -0.64
CA GLY A 473 -5.99 -33.93 -1.33
C GLY A 473 -7.02 -34.49 -2.32
N ALA A 474 -8.10 -33.77 -2.61
CA ALA A 474 -9.16 -34.25 -3.46
C ALA A 474 -8.65 -34.59 -4.87
N LYS A 475 -9.04 -35.74 -5.36
CA LYS A 475 -8.83 -36.13 -6.74
C LYS A 475 -9.68 -35.20 -7.62
N ARG A 476 -9.06 -34.60 -8.64
CA ARG A 476 -9.75 -33.72 -9.60
C ARG A 476 -9.79 -34.40 -10.96
N VAL A 477 -10.92 -34.28 -11.62
CA VAL A 477 -11.16 -34.80 -12.96
C VAL A 477 -11.89 -33.73 -13.78
N SER A 478 -11.70 -33.75 -15.12
CA SER A 478 -12.53 -32.92 -15.98
C SER A 478 -14.01 -33.38 -15.86
N GLY A 479 -14.89 -32.40 -15.66
CA GLY A 479 -16.33 -32.67 -15.56
C GLY A 479 -16.97 -32.98 -16.91
N LEU A 480 -16.43 -32.41 -18.00
CA LEU A 480 -16.87 -32.64 -19.37
C LEU A 480 -15.75 -33.29 -20.18
N ASP A 481 -16.12 -34.04 -21.21
CA ASP A 481 -15.18 -34.73 -22.11
C ASP A 481 -14.68 -33.80 -23.24
N GLU A 482 -15.48 -32.76 -23.56
CA GLU A 482 -15.17 -31.76 -24.59
C GLU A 482 -15.92 -30.44 -24.30
N ASP A 483 -15.53 -29.37 -25.00
CA ASP A 483 -16.26 -28.09 -24.96
C ASP A 483 -17.69 -28.23 -25.48
N LYS A 484 -18.65 -27.61 -24.80
CA LYS A 484 -20.07 -27.66 -25.16
C LYS A 484 -20.66 -26.25 -25.17
N THR A 485 -21.46 -25.98 -26.19
CA THR A 485 -22.37 -24.83 -26.22
C THR A 485 -23.77 -25.30 -25.83
N LEU A 486 -24.34 -24.70 -24.79
CA LEU A 486 -25.70 -24.95 -24.33
C LEU A 486 -26.58 -23.79 -24.78
N ASP A 487 -27.73 -24.09 -25.37
CA ASP A 487 -28.69 -23.12 -25.87
C ASP A 487 -30.17 -23.61 -25.68
N SER A 488 -31.12 -22.91 -26.28
CA SER A 488 -32.53 -23.26 -26.18
C SER A 488 -32.87 -24.66 -26.75
N ALA A 489 -32.06 -25.18 -27.66
CA ALA A 489 -32.26 -26.49 -28.28
C ALA A 489 -31.48 -27.60 -27.54
N ASN A 490 -30.34 -27.27 -26.96
CA ASN A 490 -29.46 -28.19 -26.24
C ASN A 490 -29.12 -27.62 -24.84
N LYS A 491 -29.99 -27.83 -23.88
CA LYS A 491 -29.93 -27.20 -22.55
C LYS A 491 -29.03 -27.92 -21.56
N ARG A 492 -28.53 -29.14 -21.88
CA ARG A 492 -27.81 -29.98 -20.94
C ARG A 492 -26.60 -30.64 -21.60
N ALA A 493 -25.50 -30.65 -20.88
CA ALA A 493 -24.33 -31.46 -21.16
C ALA A 493 -24.05 -32.40 -20.00
N ASP A 494 -24.03 -33.69 -20.27
CA ASP A 494 -23.54 -34.74 -19.36
C ASP A 494 -22.07 -35.00 -19.70
N GLY A 495 -21.26 -35.13 -18.66
CA GLY A 495 -19.82 -35.31 -18.79
C GLY A 495 -19.31 -36.63 -18.25
N SER A 496 -18.11 -36.62 -17.71
CA SER A 496 -17.42 -37.81 -17.24
C SER A 496 -18.14 -38.52 -16.10
N LYS A 497 -18.07 -39.84 -16.08
CA LYS A 497 -18.49 -40.64 -14.94
C LYS A 497 -17.54 -40.41 -13.75
N ILE A 498 -18.15 -40.12 -12.63
CA ILE A 498 -17.45 -40.06 -11.34
C ILE A 498 -17.74 -41.37 -10.61
N ILE A 499 -16.66 -42.05 -10.21
CA ILE A 499 -16.78 -43.32 -9.48
C ILE A 499 -17.07 -43.00 -8.02
N GLY A 500 -18.33 -43.14 -7.64
CA GLY A 500 -18.78 -42.94 -6.27
C GLY A 500 -18.88 -41.48 -5.82
N TYR A 501 -19.49 -41.31 -4.64
CA TYR A 501 -19.49 -40.02 -3.93
C TYR A 501 -18.34 -40.01 -2.91
N ASP A 502 -17.11 -40.09 -3.44
CA ASP A 502 -15.88 -40.22 -2.66
C ASP A 502 -15.13 -38.90 -2.42
N GLY A 503 -15.77 -37.80 -2.81
CA GLY A 503 -15.16 -36.48 -2.73
C GLY A 503 -14.31 -36.10 -3.94
N THR A 504 -14.27 -36.89 -5.00
CA THR A 504 -13.66 -36.51 -6.27
C THR A 504 -14.29 -35.20 -6.78
N VAL A 505 -13.49 -34.21 -7.08
CA VAL A 505 -13.94 -32.93 -7.63
C VAL A 505 -14.05 -33.03 -9.14
N ALA A 506 -15.23 -32.81 -9.69
CA ALA A 506 -15.41 -32.62 -11.11
C ALA A 506 -15.32 -31.12 -11.43
N GLU A 507 -14.48 -30.78 -12.39
CA GLU A 507 -14.23 -29.38 -12.76
C GLU A 507 -14.68 -29.12 -14.19
N VAL A 508 -15.21 -27.94 -14.44
CA VAL A 508 -15.59 -27.42 -15.74
C VAL A 508 -15.18 -25.96 -15.87
N VAL A 509 -14.74 -25.55 -17.05
CA VAL A 509 -14.48 -24.13 -17.35
C VAL A 509 -15.77 -23.52 -17.88
N VAL A 510 -16.33 -22.53 -17.16
CA VAL A 510 -17.45 -21.72 -17.63
C VAL A 510 -16.86 -20.55 -18.41
N LYS A 511 -16.93 -20.60 -19.75
CA LYS A 511 -16.33 -19.60 -20.65
C LYS A 511 -17.21 -18.36 -20.80
N SER A 512 -18.53 -18.58 -20.92
CA SER A 512 -19.52 -17.50 -20.98
C SER A 512 -20.89 -17.98 -20.55
N ILE A 513 -21.73 -17.07 -20.03
CA ILE A 513 -23.16 -17.26 -19.80
C ILE A 513 -23.86 -15.98 -20.23
N THR A 514 -24.81 -16.10 -21.15
CA THR A 514 -25.68 -15.00 -21.58
C THR A 514 -27.11 -15.30 -21.12
N ASP A 515 -27.68 -14.44 -20.28
CA ASP A 515 -29.03 -14.56 -19.76
C ASP A 515 -29.82 -13.24 -19.83
N ASP A 516 -31.13 -13.31 -19.55
CA ASP A 516 -32.02 -12.15 -19.48
C ASP A 516 -32.11 -11.52 -18.08
N GLY A 517 -31.16 -11.81 -17.19
CA GLY A 517 -31.10 -11.35 -15.79
C GLY A 517 -31.91 -12.27 -14.84
N ASN A 518 -32.64 -13.25 -15.34
CA ASN A 518 -33.38 -14.27 -14.59
C ASN A 518 -32.83 -15.68 -14.79
N GLY A 519 -31.79 -15.80 -15.61
CA GLY A 519 -31.15 -17.06 -15.94
C GLY A 519 -30.43 -17.68 -14.76
N GLY A 520 -30.20 -18.99 -14.87
CA GLY A 520 -29.39 -19.73 -13.91
C GLY A 520 -28.87 -21.02 -14.51
N THR A 521 -27.79 -21.50 -13.91
CA THR A 521 -27.11 -22.73 -14.35
C THR A 521 -27.08 -23.72 -13.22
N TYR A 522 -27.43 -24.95 -13.52
CA TYR A 522 -27.30 -26.11 -12.62
C TYR A 522 -26.00 -26.83 -12.88
N PHE A 523 -25.30 -27.16 -11.81
CA PHE A 523 -24.17 -28.09 -11.81
C PHE A 523 -24.54 -29.26 -10.92
N PHE A 524 -24.30 -30.49 -11.37
CA PHE A 524 -24.73 -31.67 -10.64
C PHE A 524 -23.75 -32.83 -10.76
N ILE A 525 -23.74 -33.66 -9.72
CA ILE A 525 -23.11 -34.98 -9.70
C ILE A 525 -24.20 -35.98 -9.29
N GLY A 526 -24.63 -36.85 -10.21
CA GLY A 526 -25.68 -37.80 -9.97
C GLY A 526 -26.99 -37.15 -9.53
N SER A 527 -27.44 -37.48 -8.31
CA SER A 527 -28.70 -36.97 -7.73
C SER A 527 -28.55 -35.65 -6.96
N TYR A 528 -27.32 -35.13 -6.83
CA TYR A 528 -27.02 -33.93 -6.07
C TYR A 528 -26.59 -32.81 -6.98
N GLY A 529 -27.13 -31.62 -6.76
CA GLY A 529 -26.84 -30.49 -7.61
C GLY A 529 -26.89 -29.16 -6.87
N VAL A 530 -26.34 -28.15 -7.51
CA VAL A 530 -26.41 -26.77 -7.09
C VAL A 530 -26.88 -25.90 -8.25
N TYR A 531 -27.63 -24.87 -7.92
CA TYR A 531 -28.15 -23.88 -8.84
C TYR A 531 -27.46 -22.53 -8.63
N TYR A 532 -26.77 -22.05 -9.63
CA TYR A 532 -26.16 -20.72 -9.62
C TYR A 532 -27.12 -19.68 -10.18
N ARG A 533 -27.45 -18.66 -9.41
CA ARG A 533 -28.22 -17.49 -9.83
C ARG A 533 -27.97 -16.31 -8.91
N GLY A 534 -27.77 -15.11 -9.49
CA GLY A 534 -27.72 -13.86 -8.75
C GLY A 534 -26.64 -13.83 -7.66
N SER A 535 -25.41 -14.19 -8.00
CA SER A 535 -24.22 -14.18 -7.14
C SER A 535 -24.18 -15.18 -5.99
N CYS A 536 -25.00 -16.22 -5.99
CA CYS A 536 -24.92 -17.29 -5.01
C CYS A 536 -25.23 -18.65 -5.60
N PHE A 537 -24.71 -19.70 -4.96
CA PHE A 537 -25.10 -21.08 -5.23
C PHE A 537 -26.18 -21.49 -4.23
N ARG A 538 -27.16 -22.27 -4.73
CA ARG A 538 -28.25 -22.82 -3.93
C ARG A 538 -28.29 -24.31 -4.15
N VAL A 539 -28.50 -25.08 -3.09
CA VAL A 539 -28.72 -26.52 -3.23
C VAL A 539 -29.94 -26.78 -4.10
N SER A 540 -29.78 -27.65 -5.08
CA SER A 540 -30.85 -28.09 -5.98
C SER A 540 -31.28 -29.48 -5.62
N GLU A 541 -32.57 -29.74 -5.67
CA GLU A 541 -33.18 -31.06 -5.53
C GLU A 541 -33.70 -31.57 -6.88
N ILE A 542 -33.57 -32.86 -7.13
CA ILE A 542 -34.23 -33.49 -8.28
C ILE A 542 -35.65 -33.84 -7.88
N LYS A 543 -36.63 -33.25 -8.57
CA LYS A 543 -38.06 -33.57 -8.43
C LYS A 543 -38.63 -33.97 -9.79
N ASN A 544 -39.16 -35.21 -9.87
CA ASN A 544 -39.71 -35.74 -11.11
C ASN A 544 -38.77 -35.68 -12.33
N GLY A 545 -37.45 -35.88 -12.07
CA GLY A 545 -36.42 -35.80 -13.11
C GLY A 545 -35.96 -34.41 -13.50
N ASN A 546 -36.48 -33.36 -12.85
CA ASN A 546 -36.07 -31.99 -13.07
C ASN A 546 -35.40 -31.40 -11.83
N TYR A 547 -34.40 -30.52 -12.02
CA TYR A 547 -33.77 -29.79 -10.94
C TYR A 547 -34.68 -28.66 -10.45
N ALA A 548 -34.84 -28.55 -9.14
CA ALA A 548 -35.57 -27.47 -8.49
C ALA A 548 -34.78 -26.96 -7.26
N GLU A 549 -34.96 -25.69 -6.91
CA GLU A 549 -34.38 -25.17 -5.67
C GLU A 549 -34.92 -25.93 -4.45
N SER A 550 -34.03 -26.23 -3.50
CA SER A 550 -34.42 -26.79 -2.20
C SER A 550 -35.31 -25.83 -1.42
N SER A 551 -36.18 -26.36 -0.58
CA SER A 551 -37.02 -25.54 0.32
C SER A 551 -36.89 -26.07 1.75
N PRO A 552 -36.35 -25.30 2.71
CA PRO A 552 -35.87 -23.92 2.59
C PRO A 552 -34.58 -23.80 1.73
N ARG A 553 -34.36 -22.61 1.18
CA ARG A 553 -33.18 -22.37 0.35
C ARG A 553 -31.90 -22.51 1.17
N THR A 554 -31.05 -23.45 0.80
CA THR A 554 -29.71 -23.61 1.38
C THR A 554 -28.71 -22.99 0.45
N LEU A 555 -27.96 -22.02 0.95
CA LEU A 555 -26.95 -21.24 0.21
C LEU A 555 -25.56 -21.79 0.47
N ILE A 556 -24.71 -21.79 -0.57
CA ILE A 556 -23.28 -22.07 -0.48
C ILE A 556 -22.53 -20.91 -1.15
N GLY A 557 -21.49 -20.38 -0.52
CA GLY A 557 -20.62 -19.39 -1.13
C GLY A 557 -21.33 -18.08 -1.50
N ASN A 558 -21.61 -17.22 -0.54
CA ASN A 558 -22.17 -15.89 -0.76
C ASN A 558 -21.14 -14.92 -1.37
N GLY A 559 -21.59 -14.08 -2.32
CA GLY A 559 -20.79 -12.95 -2.82
C GLY A 559 -19.98 -13.22 -4.09
N ILE A 560 -20.24 -14.33 -4.80
CA ILE A 560 -19.61 -14.61 -6.09
C ILE A 560 -20.39 -13.85 -7.17
N SER A 561 -19.80 -12.80 -7.70
CA SER A 561 -20.40 -11.98 -8.75
C SER A 561 -20.62 -12.79 -10.04
N SER A 562 -21.75 -12.54 -10.74
CA SER A 562 -21.98 -13.09 -12.08
C SER A 562 -20.89 -12.73 -13.09
N SER A 563 -20.22 -11.59 -12.91
CA SER A 563 -19.08 -11.19 -13.73
C SER A 563 -17.87 -12.13 -13.60
N VAL A 564 -17.73 -12.84 -12.49
CA VAL A 564 -16.68 -13.85 -12.30
C VAL A 564 -16.93 -15.04 -13.25
N PHE A 565 -18.18 -15.42 -13.49
CA PHE A 565 -18.52 -16.52 -14.39
C PHE A 565 -18.40 -16.19 -15.88
N ASN A 566 -18.34 -14.92 -16.24
CA ASN A 566 -18.21 -14.49 -17.65
C ASN A 566 -16.74 -14.42 -18.14
N ALA A 567 -15.78 -14.83 -17.31
CA ALA A 567 -14.35 -14.62 -17.57
C ALA A 567 -13.51 -15.91 -17.65
N GLY A 568 -14.10 -17.05 -18.02
CA GLY A 568 -13.37 -18.31 -18.10
C GLY A 568 -13.08 -18.93 -16.73
N VAL A 569 -14.03 -18.90 -15.83
CA VAL A 569 -13.93 -19.42 -14.46
C VAL A 569 -13.94 -20.94 -14.45
N ARG A 570 -12.99 -21.54 -13.75
CA ARG A 570 -13.00 -22.96 -13.43
C ARG A 570 -13.90 -23.20 -12.22
N PHE A 571 -15.04 -23.84 -12.46
CA PHE A 571 -15.97 -24.29 -11.43
C PHE A 571 -15.73 -25.77 -11.11
N GLY A 572 -15.69 -26.10 -9.82
CA GLY A 572 -15.56 -27.46 -9.33
C GLY A 572 -16.65 -27.84 -8.33
N MET A 573 -17.08 -29.07 -8.36
CA MET A 573 -18.04 -29.64 -7.42
C MET A 573 -17.62 -31.04 -6.97
N SER A 574 -17.77 -31.33 -5.68
CA SER A 574 -17.67 -32.70 -5.16
C SER A 574 -18.86 -33.05 -4.27
N VAL A 575 -19.13 -34.32 -4.20
CA VAL A 575 -20.13 -34.90 -3.28
C VAL A 575 -19.44 -36.00 -2.50
N THR A 576 -19.53 -35.95 -1.16
CA THR A 576 -18.95 -36.95 -0.27
C THR A 576 -20.01 -37.55 0.64
N ILE A 577 -20.08 -38.87 0.73
CA ILE A 577 -20.92 -39.55 1.73
C ILE A 577 -20.30 -39.32 3.10
N LYS A 578 -21.01 -38.61 3.95
CA LYS A 578 -20.59 -38.32 5.32
C LYS A 578 -21.01 -39.47 6.27
N ASP A 579 -22.24 -39.93 6.11
CA ASP A 579 -22.82 -41.03 6.86
C ASP A 579 -24.01 -41.65 6.09
N GLU A 580 -24.76 -42.56 6.74
CA GLU A 580 -25.90 -43.22 6.12
C GLU A 580 -27.06 -42.29 5.71
N LYS A 581 -27.13 -41.09 6.32
CA LYS A 581 -28.23 -40.13 6.16
C LYS A 581 -27.79 -38.82 5.53
N THR A 582 -26.49 -38.59 5.37
CA THR A 582 -25.94 -37.29 5.03
C THR A 582 -24.91 -37.41 3.93
N VAL A 583 -24.96 -36.49 2.97
CA VAL A 583 -23.87 -36.21 2.04
C VAL A 583 -23.45 -34.77 2.18
N THR A 584 -22.17 -34.48 1.93
CA THR A 584 -21.60 -33.13 1.89
C THR A 584 -21.36 -32.75 0.46
N ILE A 585 -21.93 -31.61 0.02
CA ILE A 585 -21.63 -30.96 -1.26
C ILE A 585 -20.59 -29.90 -0.99
N THR A 586 -19.47 -29.92 -1.71
CA THR A 586 -18.41 -28.90 -1.63
C THR A 586 -18.22 -28.26 -2.99
N LEU A 587 -18.08 -26.93 -3.02
CA LEU A 587 -17.89 -26.16 -4.24
C LEU A 587 -16.52 -25.50 -4.27
N PHE A 588 -15.99 -25.38 -5.50
CA PHE A 588 -14.70 -24.77 -5.77
C PHE A 588 -14.83 -23.77 -6.92
N VAL A 589 -14.13 -22.66 -6.81
CA VAL A 589 -13.97 -21.66 -7.89
C VAL A 589 -12.49 -21.41 -8.08
N ASN A 590 -12.00 -21.58 -9.30
CA ASN A 590 -10.59 -21.49 -9.63
C ASN A 590 -9.66 -22.33 -8.71
N GLY A 591 -10.21 -23.47 -8.24
CA GLY A 591 -9.52 -24.40 -7.35
C GLY A 591 -9.63 -24.08 -5.86
N GLU A 592 -10.21 -22.94 -5.48
CA GLU A 592 -10.43 -22.56 -4.07
C GLU A 592 -11.78 -23.09 -3.57
N ASN A 593 -11.78 -23.68 -2.37
CA ASN A 593 -13.01 -24.10 -1.70
C ASN A 593 -13.81 -22.87 -1.26
N ILE A 594 -14.99 -22.68 -1.85
CA ILE A 594 -15.89 -21.54 -1.57
C ILE A 594 -16.97 -21.86 -0.56
N GLY A 595 -17.06 -23.10 -0.11
CA GLY A 595 -18.01 -23.55 0.91
C GLY A 595 -18.47 -24.98 0.73
N SER A 596 -19.01 -25.53 1.82
CA SER A 596 -19.60 -26.86 1.88
C SER A 596 -20.94 -26.81 2.58
N VAL A 597 -21.81 -27.76 2.25
CA VAL A 597 -23.10 -27.93 2.91
C VAL A 597 -23.46 -29.41 3.05
N ASP A 598 -23.99 -29.77 4.21
CA ASP A 598 -24.55 -31.07 4.47
C ASP A 598 -26.01 -31.10 4.02
N VAL A 599 -26.35 -32.09 3.22
CA VAL A 599 -27.73 -32.34 2.76
C VAL A 599 -28.15 -33.78 3.05
N SER A 600 -29.46 -34.02 3.13
CA SER A 600 -29.96 -35.37 3.34
C SER A 600 -29.60 -36.30 2.18
N ARG A 601 -29.12 -37.50 2.52
CA ARG A 601 -28.86 -38.54 1.55
C ARG A 601 -30.18 -39.00 0.96
N ARG A 602 -30.24 -39.12 -0.36
CA ARG A 602 -31.46 -39.42 -1.10
C ARG A 602 -31.70 -40.93 -1.17
N THR A 603 -32.95 -41.33 -1.07
CA THR A 603 -33.36 -42.73 -1.20
C THR A 603 -33.41 -43.20 -2.65
N ASP A 604 -33.49 -42.24 -3.60
CA ASP A 604 -33.46 -42.47 -5.05
C ASP A 604 -32.07 -42.23 -5.65
N GLU A 605 -31.06 -42.26 -4.80
CA GLU A 605 -29.66 -42.06 -5.20
C GLU A 605 -29.24 -43.07 -6.28
N ILE A 606 -28.75 -42.57 -7.42
CA ILE A 606 -28.16 -43.40 -8.45
C ILE A 606 -26.96 -44.12 -7.81
N ALA A 607 -26.82 -45.42 -8.05
CA ALA A 607 -25.71 -46.18 -7.48
C ALA A 607 -24.40 -45.44 -7.69
N SER A 608 -23.63 -45.29 -6.60
CA SER A 608 -22.41 -44.45 -6.52
C SER A 608 -21.40 -44.72 -7.65
N GLU A 609 -21.48 -45.88 -8.26
CA GLU A 609 -20.60 -46.31 -9.36
C GLU A 609 -20.90 -45.64 -10.71
N ASN A 610 -22.04 -44.92 -10.84
CA ASN A 610 -22.51 -44.33 -12.10
C ASN A 610 -22.90 -42.84 -11.95
N ALA A 611 -22.45 -42.14 -10.95
CA ALA A 611 -22.70 -40.72 -10.84
C ALA A 611 -22.00 -39.96 -12.00
N VAL A 612 -22.76 -39.14 -12.71
CA VAL A 612 -22.27 -38.34 -13.84
C VAL A 612 -22.28 -36.89 -13.42
N PHE A 613 -21.17 -36.18 -13.69
CA PHE A 613 -21.17 -34.72 -13.63
C PHE A 613 -21.91 -34.15 -14.84
N GLY A 614 -22.63 -33.06 -14.66
CA GLY A 614 -23.28 -32.39 -15.77
C GLY A 614 -23.59 -30.93 -15.48
N VAL A 615 -23.88 -30.21 -16.54
CA VAL A 615 -24.30 -28.81 -16.55
C VAL A 615 -25.62 -28.68 -17.28
N GLU A 616 -26.55 -27.92 -16.71
CA GLU A 616 -27.86 -27.65 -17.34
C GLU A 616 -28.25 -26.18 -17.17
N ILE A 617 -28.74 -25.55 -18.23
CA ILE A 617 -29.19 -24.16 -18.22
C ILE A 617 -30.70 -24.04 -18.13
N THR A 618 -31.21 -22.98 -17.49
CA THR A 618 -32.63 -22.65 -17.46
C THR A 618 -33.09 -22.05 -18.79
N THR A 619 -34.42 -21.94 -18.98
CA THR A 619 -35.01 -21.31 -20.16
C THR A 619 -34.66 -19.82 -20.32
N HIS A 620 -34.19 -19.17 -19.27
CA HIS A 620 -33.77 -17.75 -19.24
C HIS A 620 -32.32 -17.54 -19.65
N VAL A 621 -31.51 -18.60 -19.72
CA VAL A 621 -30.18 -18.55 -20.30
C VAL A 621 -30.32 -18.79 -21.79
N THR A 622 -29.85 -17.83 -22.60
CA THR A 622 -29.93 -17.92 -24.06
C THR A 622 -28.77 -18.74 -24.63
N GLU A 623 -27.61 -18.65 -24.00
CA GLU A 623 -26.43 -19.40 -24.40
C GLU A 623 -25.44 -19.53 -23.22
N ALA A 624 -24.76 -20.65 -23.12
CA ALA A 624 -23.63 -20.84 -22.22
C ALA A 624 -22.55 -21.69 -22.91
N GLU A 625 -21.30 -21.24 -22.85
CA GLU A 625 -20.16 -22.03 -23.27
C GLU A 625 -19.46 -22.62 -22.04
N VAL A 626 -19.34 -23.93 -22.00
CA VAL A 626 -18.68 -24.68 -20.95
C VAL A 626 -17.65 -25.63 -21.55
N GLY A 627 -16.52 -25.81 -20.88
CA GLY A 627 -15.41 -26.54 -21.44
C GLY A 627 -14.61 -27.39 -20.46
N VAL A 628 -13.60 -28.06 -20.96
CA VAL A 628 -12.68 -28.97 -20.26
C VAL A 628 -11.63 -28.22 -19.45
#